data_d95577d7e2c4d05e675cd3559385f428
#
_entry.id   d95577d7e2c4d05e675cd3559385f428
#
_cell.length_a   1.000
_cell.length_b   1.000
_cell.length_c   1.000
_cell.angle_alpha   90.00
_cell.angle_beta   90.00
_cell.angle_gamma   90.00
#
_symmetry.space_group_name_H-M   'P 1'
#
loop_
_entity.id
_entity.type
_entity.pdbx_description
1 polymer ?
#
loop_
_entity_poly.entity_id
_entity_poly.type
_entity_poly.pdbx_seq_one_letter_code
_entity_poly.pdbx_strand_id
1 'polypeptide(L)'
;MHPNIAKILVTEEEIRDRVAVLGREITNDYRGKKLLLVGILKGSAVFMADLMRQIDLDVQIDFMVVSSYSNSTQSQGHIQIRKDLSTDINGRDVLVVEDMIDSGTTLYYLNEILQVRGANSVEFVTLLNKPSRREKQVDVRYIGFDVPNEFVVGYGIDFAENYRNLPFVGVLHPECYES
;
A
#
# COMPACT_ATOMS: atom_id res chain seq x y z
N MET A 1 21.53 4.69 13.54
CA MET A 1 20.96 4.75 12.18
C MET A 1 21.70 3.74 11.31
N HIS A 2 21.00 3.03 10.43
CA HIS A 2 21.63 2.05 9.52
C HIS A 2 22.60 2.76 8.57
N PRO A 3 23.83 2.24 8.33
CA PRO A 3 24.86 2.94 7.56
C PRO A 3 24.47 3.28 6.12
N ASN A 4 23.56 2.51 5.52
CA ASN A 4 23.07 2.74 4.15
C ASN A 4 21.93 3.76 4.05
N ILE A 5 21.48 4.31 5.18
CA ILE A 5 20.39 5.31 5.22
C ILE A 5 20.99 6.71 5.25
N ALA A 6 20.71 7.48 4.19
CA ALA A 6 21.18 8.85 4.06
C ALA A 6 20.45 9.81 5.02
N LYS A 7 19.14 9.63 5.16
CA LYS A 7 18.30 10.41 6.08
C LYS A 7 17.03 9.64 6.44
N ILE A 8 16.45 9.94 7.59
CA ILE A 8 15.10 9.49 7.93
C ILE A 8 14.11 10.47 7.31
N LEU A 9 13.19 9.96 6.50
CA LEU A 9 12.16 10.75 5.84
C LEU A 9 10.89 10.85 6.69
N VAL A 10 10.47 9.73 7.30
CA VAL A 10 9.35 9.66 8.23
C VAL A 10 9.77 8.82 9.43
N THR A 11 9.68 9.37 10.61
CA THR A 11 10.07 8.69 11.86
C THR A 11 9.04 7.64 12.28
N GLU A 12 9.46 6.70 13.12
CA GLU A 12 8.57 5.71 13.75
C GLU A 12 7.41 6.37 14.49
N GLU A 13 7.67 7.46 15.20
CA GLU A 13 6.65 8.21 15.94
C GLU A 13 5.62 8.86 15.01
N GLU A 14 6.08 9.52 13.95
CA GLU A 14 5.20 10.11 12.94
C GLU A 14 4.31 9.06 12.27
N ILE A 15 4.88 7.88 11.95
CA ILE A 15 4.12 6.76 11.38
C ILE A 15 3.04 6.29 12.36
N ARG A 16 3.42 6.03 13.61
CA ARG A 16 2.48 5.58 14.65
C ARG A 16 1.31 6.55 14.81
N ASP A 17 1.59 7.83 14.90
CA ASP A 17 0.58 8.85 15.10
C ASP A 17 -0.34 8.98 13.88
N ARG A 18 0.21 8.93 12.67
CA ARG A 18 -0.57 8.99 11.43
C ARG A 18 -1.44 7.75 11.24
N VAL A 19 -0.93 6.57 11.52
CA VAL A 19 -1.68 5.30 11.45
C VAL A 19 -2.87 5.32 12.41
N ALA A 20 -2.70 5.87 13.60
CA ALA A 20 -3.80 6.05 14.55
C ALA A 20 -4.90 6.99 14.02
N VAL A 21 -4.52 8.07 13.34
CA VAL A 21 -5.47 8.99 12.69
C VAL A 21 -6.23 8.27 11.57
N LEU A 22 -5.51 7.59 10.67
CA LEU A 22 -6.11 6.81 9.57
C LEU A 22 -7.09 5.75 10.10
N GLY A 23 -6.73 5.05 11.17
CA GLY A 23 -7.60 4.05 11.80
C GLY A 23 -8.92 4.65 12.29
N ARG A 24 -8.89 5.84 12.88
CA ARG A 24 -10.11 6.55 13.31
C ARG A 24 -10.97 7.01 12.14
N GLU A 25 -10.35 7.54 11.09
CA GLU A 25 -11.07 7.95 9.88
C GLU A 25 -11.79 6.76 9.24
N ILE A 26 -11.08 5.66 9.05
CA ILE A 26 -11.63 4.41 8.49
C ILE A 26 -12.75 3.85 9.38
N THR A 27 -12.56 3.85 10.69
CA THR A 27 -13.60 3.43 11.64
C THR A 27 -14.90 4.20 11.45
N ASN A 28 -14.81 5.52 11.32
CA ASN A 28 -15.99 6.37 11.14
C ASN A 28 -16.66 6.15 9.79
N ASP A 29 -15.88 6.04 8.72
CA ASP A 29 -16.38 5.93 7.35
C ASP A 29 -17.00 4.56 7.04
N TYR A 30 -16.53 3.51 7.71
CA TYR A 30 -16.98 2.13 7.48
C TYR A 30 -17.91 1.59 8.57
N ARG A 31 -18.37 2.43 9.47
CA ARG A 31 -19.32 2.02 10.51
C ARG A 31 -20.61 1.47 9.89
N GLY A 32 -20.98 0.26 10.30
CA GLY A 32 -22.16 -0.46 9.77
C GLY A 32 -21.95 -1.14 8.41
N LYS A 33 -20.72 -1.14 7.89
CA LYS A 33 -20.35 -1.79 6.63
C LYS A 33 -19.61 -3.11 6.86
N LYS A 34 -19.61 -3.97 5.83
CA LYS A 34 -18.87 -5.25 5.86
C LYS A 34 -17.47 -5.04 5.28
N LEU A 35 -16.59 -4.43 6.07
CA LEU A 35 -15.25 -4.08 5.65
C LEU A 35 -14.34 -5.29 5.52
N LEU A 36 -13.69 -5.42 4.36
CA LEU A 36 -12.57 -6.32 4.11
C LEU A 36 -11.33 -5.50 3.80
N LEU A 37 -10.29 -5.65 4.62
CA LEU A 37 -8.97 -5.11 4.32
C LEU A 37 -8.20 -6.10 3.43
N VAL A 38 -7.67 -5.62 2.32
CA VAL A 38 -6.84 -6.41 1.40
C VAL A 38 -5.45 -5.82 1.35
N GLY A 39 -4.49 -6.50 1.97
CA GLY A 39 -3.08 -6.08 1.95
C GLY A 39 -2.35 -6.60 0.72
N ILE A 40 -1.59 -5.75 0.06
CA ILE A 40 -0.75 -6.12 -1.07
C ILE A 40 0.65 -6.48 -0.57
N LEU A 41 0.96 -7.75 -0.57
CA LEU A 41 2.24 -8.28 -0.08
C LEU A 41 3.38 -8.00 -1.08
N LYS A 42 4.63 -7.89 -0.65
CA LYS A 42 5.04 -8.01 0.79
C LYS A 42 5.06 -6.66 1.49
N GLY A 43 5.25 -5.55 0.74
CA GLY A 43 5.55 -4.22 1.25
C GLY A 43 4.52 -3.68 2.25
N SER A 44 3.24 -4.01 2.08
CA SER A 44 2.19 -3.52 2.98
C SER A 44 2.05 -4.29 4.30
N ALA A 45 2.79 -5.39 4.50
CA ALA A 45 2.57 -6.29 5.63
C ALA A 45 2.65 -5.58 7.00
N VAL A 46 3.64 -4.73 7.18
CA VAL A 46 3.85 -3.99 8.44
C VAL A 46 2.74 -2.94 8.63
N PHE A 47 2.49 -2.13 7.61
CA PHE A 47 1.44 -1.11 7.64
C PHE A 47 0.06 -1.73 7.88
N MET A 48 -0.27 -2.82 7.18
CA MET A 48 -1.52 -3.55 7.35
C MET A 48 -1.72 -4.02 8.79
N ALA A 49 -0.68 -4.60 9.40
CA ALA A 49 -0.71 -5.10 10.77
C ALA A 49 -0.96 -3.97 11.78
N ASP A 50 -0.32 -2.83 11.61
CA ASP A 50 -0.50 -1.69 12.50
C ASP A 50 -1.85 -1.00 12.27
N LEU A 51 -2.26 -0.81 11.01
CA LEU A 51 -3.51 -0.13 10.65
C LEU A 51 -4.73 -0.90 11.17
N MET A 52 -4.80 -2.21 10.96
CA MET A 52 -5.96 -2.99 11.37
C MET A 52 -6.22 -2.93 12.88
N ARG A 53 -5.17 -2.79 13.70
CA ARG A 53 -5.27 -2.67 15.15
C ARG A 53 -5.77 -1.29 15.61
N GLN A 54 -5.77 -0.29 14.72
CA GLN A 54 -6.29 1.06 14.97
C GLN A 54 -7.74 1.25 14.50
N ILE A 55 -8.32 0.24 13.85
CA ILE A 55 -9.71 0.26 13.38
C ILE A 55 -10.60 -0.41 14.44
N ASP A 56 -11.53 0.37 14.98
CA ASP A 56 -12.50 -0.09 16.01
C ASP A 56 -13.79 -0.61 15.36
N LEU A 57 -13.64 -1.63 14.52
CA LEU A 57 -14.71 -2.37 13.85
C LEU A 57 -14.33 -3.85 13.77
N ASP A 58 -15.31 -4.71 13.61
CA ASP A 58 -15.09 -6.11 13.22
C ASP A 58 -14.64 -6.13 11.76
N VAL A 59 -13.34 -6.25 11.52
CA VAL A 59 -12.78 -6.30 10.17
C VAL A 59 -12.31 -7.71 9.82
N GLN A 60 -12.49 -8.08 8.58
CA GLN A 60 -11.83 -9.25 8.00
C GLN A 60 -10.63 -8.80 7.18
N ILE A 61 -9.65 -9.68 7.06
CA ILE A 61 -8.43 -9.39 6.30
C ILE A 61 -8.18 -10.47 5.25
N ASP A 62 -7.59 -10.08 4.15
CA ASP A 62 -7.06 -10.97 3.14
C ASP A 62 -5.81 -10.34 2.50
N PHE A 63 -5.10 -11.09 1.70
CA PHE A 63 -3.88 -10.64 1.05
C PHE A 63 -3.86 -11.02 -0.41
N MET A 64 -3.23 -10.17 -1.22
CA MET A 64 -2.91 -10.45 -2.61
C MET A 64 -1.41 -10.24 -2.85
N VAL A 65 -0.88 -10.94 -3.83
CA VAL A 65 0.42 -10.65 -4.43
C VAL A 65 0.19 -10.31 -5.89
N VAL A 66 0.45 -9.06 -6.24
CA VAL A 66 0.30 -8.55 -7.60
C VAL A 66 1.60 -7.93 -8.07
N SER A 67 1.88 -8.03 -9.36
CA SER A 67 3.01 -7.37 -10.00
C SER A 67 2.59 -6.78 -11.34
N SER A 68 3.23 -5.67 -11.74
CA SER A 68 3.07 -5.15 -13.09
C SER A 68 3.92 -5.96 -14.06
N TYR A 69 3.41 -6.14 -15.31
CA TYR A 69 4.22 -6.70 -16.39
C TYR A 69 5.24 -5.66 -16.85
N SER A 70 6.54 -5.96 -16.68
CA SER A 70 7.62 -5.04 -17.05
C SER A 70 8.26 -5.31 -18.41
N ASN A 71 7.97 -6.44 -19.07
CA ASN A 71 8.68 -6.86 -20.29
C ASN A 71 7.80 -7.65 -21.27
N SER A 72 6.91 -6.97 -22.00
CA SER A 72 6.52 -7.46 -23.33
C SER A 72 6.10 -6.31 -24.22
N THR A 73 6.58 -6.31 -25.43
CA THR A 73 6.25 -5.36 -26.51
C THR A 73 4.79 -5.37 -26.94
N GLN A 74 3.93 -6.13 -26.23
CA GLN A 74 2.50 -6.25 -26.47
C GLN A 74 1.65 -6.19 -25.19
N SER A 75 2.21 -5.85 -24.03
CA SER A 75 1.41 -5.75 -22.80
C SER A 75 0.68 -4.42 -22.74
N GLN A 76 -0.57 -4.45 -23.05
CA GLN A 76 -1.52 -3.40 -22.66
C GLN A 76 -1.66 -3.42 -21.12
N GLY A 77 -0.69 -2.85 -20.42
CA GLY A 77 -0.79 -2.45 -19.02
C GLY A 77 -1.44 -3.42 -18.01
N HIS A 78 -1.36 -4.73 -18.23
CA HIS A 78 -2.00 -5.70 -17.34
C HIS A 78 -1.11 -6.04 -16.13
N ILE A 79 -1.75 -6.29 -14.98
CA ILE A 79 -1.10 -6.81 -13.78
C ILE A 79 -1.18 -8.34 -13.77
N GLN A 80 -0.17 -8.97 -13.15
CA GLN A 80 -0.17 -10.39 -12.86
C GLN A 80 -0.55 -10.62 -11.39
N ILE A 81 -1.59 -11.42 -11.15
CA ILE A 81 -1.95 -11.88 -9.80
C ILE A 81 -1.20 -13.18 -9.54
N ARG A 82 -0.24 -13.15 -8.61
CA ARG A 82 0.54 -14.34 -8.19
C ARG A 82 -0.11 -15.07 -7.03
N LYS A 83 -0.75 -14.34 -6.13
CA LYS A 83 -1.63 -14.87 -5.09
C LYS A 83 -2.93 -14.08 -5.11
N ASP A 84 -4.02 -14.79 -5.27
CA ASP A 84 -5.35 -14.21 -5.30
C ASP A 84 -6.02 -14.25 -3.92
N LEU A 85 -7.13 -13.53 -3.80
CA LEU A 85 -7.98 -13.52 -2.62
C LEU A 85 -8.48 -14.94 -2.29
N SER A 86 -8.53 -15.23 -1.01
CA SER A 86 -9.20 -16.44 -0.48
C SER A 86 -10.66 -16.18 -0.16
N THR A 87 -11.04 -14.90 -0.02
CA THR A 87 -12.38 -14.44 0.36
C THR A 87 -13.18 -14.04 -0.87
N ASP A 88 -14.45 -14.44 -0.93
CA ASP A 88 -15.41 -13.89 -1.89
C ASP A 88 -15.74 -12.45 -1.51
N ILE A 89 -15.52 -11.53 -2.45
CA ILE A 89 -15.74 -10.09 -2.24
C ILE A 89 -17.09 -9.57 -2.75
N ASN A 90 -17.91 -10.43 -3.30
CA ASN A 90 -19.21 -10.03 -3.82
C ASN A 90 -20.05 -9.36 -2.71
N GLY A 91 -20.49 -8.11 -2.97
CA GLY A 91 -21.29 -7.32 -2.02
C GLY A 91 -20.51 -6.78 -0.81
N ARG A 92 -19.18 -6.90 -0.78
CA ARG A 92 -18.36 -6.39 0.32
C ARG A 92 -17.77 -5.03 0.02
N ASP A 93 -17.50 -4.28 1.10
CA ASP A 93 -16.74 -3.05 1.03
C ASP A 93 -15.26 -3.38 1.21
N VAL A 94 -14.48 -3.17 0.14
CA VAL A 94 -13.05 -3.53 0.07
C VAL A 94 -12.20 -2.28 0.23
N LEU A 95 -11.27 -2.32 1.19
CA LEU A 95 -10.22 -1.32 1.36
C LEU A 95 -8.88 -1.97 1.10
N VAL A 96 -8.25 -1.60 -0.01
CA VAL A 96 -6.92 -2.09 -0.40
C VAL A 96 -5.86 -1.30 0.33
N VAL A 97 -4.94 -2.02 0.98
CA VAL A 97 -3.85 -1.46 1.80
C VAL A 97 -2.53 -1.62 1.06
N GLU A 98 -1.90 -0.49 0.74
CA GLU A 98 -0.63 -0.39 0.05
C GLU A 98 0.44 0.30 0.89
N ASP A 99 1.69 -0.10 0.70
CA ASP A 99 2.83 0.57 1.30
C ASP A 99 3.13 1.92 0.62
N MET A 100 3.11 1.94 -0.69
CA MET A 100 3.44 3.12 -1.49
C MET A 100 2.71 3.10 -2.84
N ILE A 101 2.21 4.26 -3.24
CA ILE A 101 1.70 4.48 -4.59
C ILE A 101 2.69 5.34 -5.37
N ASP A 102 3.21 4.76 -6.44
CA ASP A 102 4.15 5.37 -7.35
C ASP A 102 3.43 5.76 -8.66
N SER A 103 3.51 4.97 -9.73
CA SER A 103 2.85 5.27 -11.00
C SER A 103 1.31 5.16 -10.95
N GLY A 104 0.77 4.40 -10.01
CA GLY A 104 -0.66 4.11 -9.88
C GLY A 104 -1.16 3.01 -10.81
N THR A 105 -0.31 2.46 -11.67
CA THR A 105 -0.70 1.45 -12.67
C THR A 105 -1.28 0.19 -12.04
N THR A 106 -0.62 -0.35 -11.02
CA THR A 106 -1.07 -1.57 -10.34
C THR A 106 -2.45 -1.39 -9.71
N LEU A 107 -2.66 -0.28 -9.00
CA LEU A 107 -3.95 -0.02 -8.33
C LEU A 107 -5.07 0.30 -9.32
N TYR A 108 -4.75 0.94 -10.43
CA TYR A 108 -5.73 1.21 -11.48
C TYR A 108 -6.35 -0.09 -12.02
N TYR A 109 -5.53 -1.04 -12.42
CA TYR A 109 -6.03 -2.33 -12.93
C TYR A 109 -6.61 -3.22 -11.84
N LEU A 110 -6.05 -3.18 -10.63
CA LEU A 110 -6.60 -3.90 -9.50
C LEU A 110 -8.02 -3.42 -9.16
N ASN A 111 -8.26 -2.13 -9.21
CA ASN A 111 -9.59 -1.55 -9.00
C ASN A 111 -10.62 -2.14 -10.01
N GLU A 112 -10.27 -2.17 -11.29
CA GLU A 112 -11.15 -2.74 -12.32
C GLU A 112 -11.46 -4.22 -12.03
N ILE A 113 -10.46 -5.02 -11.68
CA ILE A 113 -10.63 -6.45 -11.37
C ILE A 113 -11.56 -6.64 -10.16
N LEU A 114 -11.34 -5.91 -9.09
CA LEU A 114 -12.15 -6.05 -7.86
C LEU A 114 -13.59 -5.58 -8.06
N GLN A 115 -13.81 -4.55 -8.86
CA GLN A 115 -15.17 -4.12 -9.22
C GLN A 115 -15.91 -5.17 -10.06
N VAL A 116 -15.25 -5.76 -11.06
CA VAL A 116 -15.83 -6.83 -11.88
C VAL A 116 -16.21 -8.04 -11.03
N ARG A 117 -15.49 -8.31 -9.96
CA ARG A 117 -15.81 -9.39 -9.00
C ARG A 117 -16.98 -9.07 -8.06
N GLY A 118 -17.64 -7.93 -8.23
CA GLY A 118 -18.86 -7.57 -7.54
C GLY A 118 -18.69 -6.95 -6.17
N ALA A 119 -17.52 -6.38 -5.86
CA ALA A 119 -17.35 -5.59 -4.65
C ALA A 119 -18.39 -4.46 -4.60
N ASN A 120 -18.96 -4.20 -3.41
CA ASN A 120 -19.89 -3.10 -3.19
C ASN A 120 -19.18 -1.75 -3.31
N SER A 121 -17.96 -1.67 -2.78
CA SER A 121 -17.06 -0.54 -2.97
C SER A 121 -15.62 -1.01 -2.98
N VAL A 122 -14.75 -0.28 -3.68
CA VAL A 122 -13.30 -0.48 -3.68
C VAL A 122 -12.64 0.88 -3.44
N GLU A 123 -11.95 0.99 -2.32
CA GLU A 123 -11.19 2.18 -1.93
C GLU A 123 -9.76 1.81 -1.59
N PHE A 124 -8.89 2.80 -1.52
CA PHE A 124 -7.46 2.61 -1.28
C PHE A 124 -6.97 3.41 -0.08
N VAL A 125 -6.08 2.79 0.70
CA VAL A 125 -5.26 3.45 1.71
C VAL A 125 -3.80 3.14 1.43
N THR A 126 -2.96 4.17 1.45
CA THR A 126 -1.51 4.02 1.29
C THR A 126 -0.77 4.72 2.42
N LEU A 127 0.35 4.14 2.84
CA LEU A 127 1.24 4.83 3.77
C LEU A 127 1.96 5.99 3.08
N LEU A 128 2.58 5.72 1.93
CA LEU A 128 3.33 6.71 1.15
C LEU A 128 2.68 6.96 -0.20
N ASN A 129 2.65 8.22 -0.61
CA ASN A 129 2.18 8.66 -1.91
C ASN A 129 3.25 9.49 -2.60
N LYS A 130 3.58 9.14 -3.85
CA LYS A 130 4.50 9.90 -4.71
C LYS A 130 3.73 10.55 -5.85
N PRO A 131 3.07 11.69 -5.66
CA PRO A 131 2.19 12.28 -6.67
C PRO A 131 2.93 12.66 -7.96
N SER A 132 4.23 13.00 -7.88
CA SER A 132 5.07 13.35 -9.04
C SER A 132 5.34 12.17 -9.98
N ARG A 133 5.12 10.93 -9.53
CA ARG A 133 5.35 9.70 -10.31
C ARG A 133 4.08 9.16 -10.97
N ARG A 134 2.95 9.81 -10.78
CA ARG A 134 1.66 9.31 -11.24
C ARG A 134 1.56 9.25 -12.76
N GLU A 135 1.24 8.08 -13.30
CA GLU A 135 0.98 7.82 -14.72
C GLU A 135 -0.49 7.48 -14.98
N LYS A 136 -1.13 6.78 -14.03
CA LYS A 136 -2.55 6.44 -14.07
C LYS A 136 -3.29 7.16 -12.95
N GLN A 137 -4.42 7.75 -13.27
CA GLN A 137 -5.29 8.35 -12.27
C GLN A 137 -5.93 7.26 -11.40
N VAL A 138 -5.61 7.30 -10.12
CA VAL A 138 -6.21 6.47 -9.08
C VAL A 138 -6.64 7.39 -7.96
N ASP A 139 -7.90 7.29 -7.59
CA ASP A 139 -8.42 8.02 -6.44
C ASP A 139 -8.05 7.26 -5.16
N VAL A 140 -7.19 7.85 -4.34
CA VAL A 140 -6.73 7.27 -3.09
C VAL A 140 -7.37 8.02 -1.94
N ARG A 141 -8.29 7.36 -1.26
CA ARG A 141 -9.09 8.00 -0.23
C ARG A 141 -8.30 8.36 1.03
N TYR A 142 -7.37 7.50 1.42
CA TYR A 142 -6.58 7.69 2.65
C TYR A 142 -5.10 7.66 2.32
N ILE A 143 -4.41 8.74 2.63
CA ILE A 143 -2.98 8.91 2.39
C ILE A 143 -2.28 9.19 3.72
N GLY A 144 -1.27 8.38 4.04
CA GLY A 144 -0.42 8.61 5.19
C GLY A 144 0.43 9.86 5.02
N PHE A 145 1.34 9.82 4.05
CA PHE A 145 2.30 10.88 3.77
C PHE A 145 2.52 11.07 2.27
N ASP A 146 2.49 12.32 1.80
CA ASP A 146 3.04 12.67 0.50
C ASP A 146 4.56 12.79 0.62
N VAL A 147 5.30 12.10 -0.24
CA VAL A 147 6.75 12.06 -0.20
C VAL A 147 7.36 12.43 -1.54
N PRO A 148 8.59 13.01 -1.56
CA PRO A 148 9.29 13.33 -2.79
C PRO A 148 9.71 12.06 -3.54
N ASN A 149 10.14 12.23 -4.80
CA ASN A 149 10.67 11.13 -5.61
C ASN A 149 12.09 10.77 -5.19
N GLU A 150 12.22 10.16 -4.02
CA GLU A 150 13.47 9.60 -3.49
C GLU A 150 13.35 8.09 -3.33
N PHE A 151 14.48 7.39 -3.30
CA PHE A 151 14.49 5.94 -3.11
C PHE A 151 14.35 5.62 -1.62
N VAL A 152 13.18 5.15 -1.24
CA VAL A 152 12.82 4.93 0.17
C VAL A 152 12.73 3.45 0.52
N VAL A 153 13.09 3.14 1.77
CA VAL A 153 13.00 1.79 2.37
C VAL A 153 12.58 1.89 3.83
N GLY A 154 12.19 0.77 4.38
CA GLY A 154 11.79 0.64 5.78
C GLY A 154 10.28 0.56 5.95
N TYR A 155 9.86 0.17 7.13
CA TYR A 155 8.46 -0.05 7.49
C TYR A 155 7.71 -0.96 6.48
N GLY A 156 8.35 -2.05 6.10
CA GLY A 156 7.84 -3.00 5.12
C GLY A 156 8.38 -2.82 3.70
N ILE A 157 8.84 -1.63 3.34
CA ILE A 157 9.38 -1.31 2.02
C ILE A 157 10.83 -1.77 1.93
N ASP A 158 11.20 -2.40 0.80
CA ASP A 158 12.51 -3.01 0.61
C ASP A 158 13.34 -2.41 -0.52
N PHE A 159 14.60 -2.79 -0.48
CA PHE A 159 15.49 -2.84 -1.63
C PHE A 159 16.21 -4.20 -1.63
N ALA A 160 16.06 -4.96 -2.71
CA ALA A 160 16.63 -6.30 -2.86
C ALA A 160 16.33 -7.23 -1.65
N GLU A 161 15.06 -7.22 -1.19
CA GLU A 161 14.53 -7.98 -0.05
C GLU A 161 15.10 -7.57 1.32
N ASN A 162 15.86 -6.48 1.42
CA ASN A 162 16.41 -5.95 2.66
C ASN A 162 15.68 -4.70 3.14
N TYR A 163 15.90 -4.31 4.38
CA TYR A 163 15.43 -3.07 5.04
C TYR A 163 13.96 -3.05 5.48
N ARG A 164 13.13 -4.04 5.16
CA ARG A 164 11.70 -4.08 5.56
C ARG A 164 11.49 -3.96 7.08
N ASN A 165 12.47 -4.40 7.87
CA ASN A 165 12.43 -4.42 9.33
C ASN A 165 12.80 -3.10 10.00
N LEU A 166 13.22 -2.08 9.25
CA LEU A 166 13.46 -0.77 9.84
C LEU A 166 12.14 -0.16 10.33
N PRO A 167 12.10 0.44 11.54
CA PRO A 167 10.83 0.95 12.10
C PRO A 167 10.39 2.30 11.54
N PHE A 168 11.21 2.90 10.70
CA PHE A 168 11.01 4.20 10.05
C PHE A 168 11.07 4.07 8.53
N VAL A 169 10.70 5.11 7.81
CA VAL A 169 10.97 5.25 6.37
C VAL A 169 12.22 6.11 6.19
N GLY A 170 13.22 5.54 5.54
CA GLY A 170 14.48 6.20 5.27
C GLY A 170 14.79 6.26 3.77
N VAL A 171 15.64 7.21 3.39
CA VAL A 171 16.17 7.34 2.03
C VAL A 171 17.51 6.59 1.96
N LEU A 172 17.65 5.68 0.99
CA LEU A 172 18.93 5.02 0.74
C LEU A 172 19.96 5.99 0.16
N HIS A 173 21.23 5.76 0.52
CA HIS A 173 22.32 6.39 -0.21
C HIS A 173 22.33 5.96 -1.68
N PRO A 174 22.54 6.87 -2.65
CA PRO A 174 22.57 6.53 -4.08
C PRO A 174 23.55 5.43 -4.42
N GLU A 175 24.69 5.37 -3.74
CA GLU A 175 25.71 4.33 -3.91
C GLU A 175 25.18 2.90 -3.71
N CYS A 176 24.03 2.75 -3.01
CA CYS A 176 23.44 1.44 -2.75
C CYS A 176 22.68 0.86 -3.95
N TYR A 177 22.21 1.71 -4.88
CA TYR A 177 21.34 1.30 -6.00
C TYR A 177 21.77 1.81 -7.37
N GLU A 178 22.78 2.64 -7.47
CA GLU A 178 23.29 3.20 -8.76
C GLU A 178 24.52 2.45 -9.32
N SER A 179 24.83 1.26 -8.82
CA SER A 179 25.96 0.45 -9.31
C SER A 179 25.61 -0.34 -10.58
#